data_f176cafbf24004bbabac4f31643bb3c0
#
_entry.id   f176cafbf24004bbabac4f31643bb3c0
#
_cell.length_a   1.000
_cell.length_b   1.000
_cell.length_c   1.000
_cell.angle_alpha   90.00
_cell.angle_beta   90.00
_cell.angle_gamma   90.00
#
_symmetry.space_group_name_H-M   'P 1'
#
loop_
_entity.id
_entity.type
_entity.pdbx_description
1 polymer ?
#
loop_
_entity_poly.entity_id
_entity_poly.type
_entity_poly.pdbx_seq_one_letter_code
_entity_poly.pdbx_strand_id
1 'polypeptide(L)'
;MMASEEQVFRDLQKHLDKQPIGFPATKSGSDIRLLKRLFDPEEAWLAMRLSYKPRALGDIYEDVRKQSVSLDELTKMLERMSEKVVIGHVERNGVESFFNIPLVVGMYEGQLYGLTRELLADFDRYTNSRFFGLEFLSSELPQMRTIPIEKSIQVEHHVATYDQLANLIHENKGPFVINECICRKAASLKGNPGQKTSRLETCMAM
;
A
#
# COMPACT_ATOMS: atom_id res chain seq x y z
N MET A 1 29.95 -2.29 10.67
CA MET A 1 29.96 -1.23 9.63
C MET A 1 28.50 -0.96 9.32
N MET A 2 27.94 0.18 9.72
CA MET A 2 26.57 0.53 9.37
C MET A 2 26.53 0.72 7.86
N ALA A 3 25.56 0.05 7.19
CA ALA A 3 25.30 0.29 5.78
C ALA A 3 25.01 1.79 5.58
N SER A 4 25.40 2.38 4.45
CA SER A 4 24.98 3.75 4.15
C SER A 4 23.47 3.81 4.09
N GLU A 5 22.86 4.96 4.44
CA GLU A 5 21.42 5.16 4.36
C GLU A 5 20.85 4.70 3.00
N GLU A 6 21.52 5.06 1.93
CA GLU A 6 21.13 4.67 0.57
C GLU A 6 21.14 3.15 0.36
N GLN A 7 22.09 2.45 0.99
CA GLN A 7 22.15 0.99 0.92
C GLN A 7 20.97 0.32 1.61
N VAL A 8 20.53 0.86 2.76
CA VAL A 8 19.33 0.32 3.46
C VAL A 8 18.09 0.39 2.56
N PHE A 9 17.86 1.52 1.90
CA PHE A 9 16.73 1.66 0.97
C PHE A 9 16.86 0.80 -0.28
N ARG A 10 18.07 0.60 -0.78
CA ARG A 10 18.32 -0.33 -1.89
C ARG A 10 18.06 -1.78 -1.49
N ASP A 11 18.40 -2.15 -0.30
CA ASP A 11 18.14 -3.49 0.21
C ASP A 11 16.65 -3.71 0.50
N LEU A 12 15.94 -2.68 1.03
CA LEU A 12 14.48 -2.71 1.13
C LEU A 12 13.82 -2.86 -0.25
N GLN A 13 14.25 -2.09 -1.24
CA GLN A 13 13.74 -2.21 -2.61
C GLN A 13 13.86 -3.64 -3.13
N LYS A 14 15.05 -4.25 -3.00
CA LYS A 14 15.28 -5.64 -3.42
C LYS A 14 14.45 -6.66 -2.64
N HIS A 15 14.18 -6.37 -1.37
CA HIS A 15 13.33 -7.20 -0.53
C HIS A 15 11.87 -7.14 -0.98
N LEU A 16 11.35 -5.95 -1.23
CA LEU A 16 9.99 -5.75 -1.73
C LEU A 16 9.80 -6.30 -3.14
N ASP A 17 10.83 -6.21 -4.00
CA ASP A 17 10.80 -6.73 -5.37
C ASP A 17 10.67 -8.26 -5.45
N LYS A 18 11.03 -8.96 -4.38
CA LYS A 18 10.88 -10.43 -4.25
C LYS A 18 9.51 -10.85 -3.72
N GLN A 19 8.66 -9.92 -3.33
CA GLN A 19 7.30 -10.23 -2.88
C GLN A 19 6.42 -10.61 -4.08
N PRO A 20 5.26 -11.25 -3.88
CA PRO A 20 4.36 -11.65 -4.98
C PRO A 20 3.90 -10.48 -5.87
N ILE A 21 3.90 -9.29 -5.33
CA ILE A 21 3.73 -8.03 -6.05
C ILE A 21 5.03 -7.27 -5.86
N GLY A 22 5.82 -7.21 -6.93
CA GLY A 22 7.16 -6.68 -6.90
C GLY A 22 7.22 -5.16 -6.77
N PHE A 23 8.40 -4.68 -6.41
CA PHE A 23 8.75 -3.26 -6.37
C PHE A 23 10.02 -3.05 -7.21
N PRO A 24 9.91 -3.04 -8.55
CA PRO A 24 11.08 -3.06 -9.43
C PRO A 24 11.94 -1.82 -9.33
N ALA A 25 13.25 -2.01 -9.44
CA ALA A 25 14.22 -0.94 -9.47
C ALA A 25 14.07 -0.09 -10.74
N THR A 26 14.33 1.20 -10.65
CA THR A 26 14.32 2.12 -11.79
C THR A 26 15.68 2.74 -12.06
N LYS A 27 15.99 2.99 -13.33
CA LYS A 27 17.23 3.71 -13.70
C LYS A 27 17.25 5.17 -13.22
N SER A 28 16.06 5.75 -13.01
CA SER A 28 15.91 7.14 -12.56
C SER A 28 16.08 7.31 -11.03
N GLY A 29 16.16 6.21 -10.28
CA GLY A 29 16.17 6.22 -8.81
C GLY A 29 14.86 6.66 -8.17
N SER A 30 13.75 6.70 -8.93
CA SER A 30 12.43 7.08 -8.39
C SER A 30 11.90 6.06 -7.39
N ASP A 31 12.27 4.79 -7.53
CA ASP A 31 12.06 3.73 -6.56
C ASP A 31 12.63 4.09 -5.17
N ILE A 32 13.89 4.46 -5.12
CA ILE A 32 14.55 4.82 -3.84
C ILE A 32 14.00 6.12 -3.27
N ARG A 33 13.77 7.15 -4.11
CA ARG A 33 13.17 8.40 -3.61
C ARG A 33 11.79 8.18 -3.01
N LEU A 34 10.97 7.33 -3.65
CA LEU A 34 9.65 7.01 -3.13
C LEU A 34 9.73 6.28 -1.80
N LEU A 35 10.61 5.28 -1.66
CA LEU A 35 10.81 4.57 -0.38
C LEU A 35 11.29 5.52 0.73
N LYS A 36 12.17 6.45 0.44
CA LYS A 36 12.65 7.47 1.41
C LYS A 36 11.55 8.44 1.87
N ARG A 37 10.44 8.55 1.13
CA ARG A 37 9.26 9.33 1.56
C ARG A 37 8.32 8.53 2.44
N LEU A 38 8.34 7.20 2.29
CA LEU A 38 7.44 6.30 3.01
C LEU A 38 8.05 5.79 4.31
N PHE A 39 9.35 5.54 4.31
CA PHE A 39 10.06 4.91 5.43
C PHE A 39 11.23 5.76 5.92
N ASP A 40 11.44 5.74 7.23
CA ASP A 40 12.71 6.12 7.82
C ASP A 40 13.75 4.97 7.67
N PRO A 41 15.06 5.21 7.81
CA PRO A 41 16.06 4.15 7.67
C PRO A 41 15.86 2.96 8.63
N GLU A 42 15.41 3.21 9.85
CA GLU A 42 15.11 2.17 10.85
C GLU A 42 13.86 1.37 10.46
N GLU A 43 12.82 2.05 9.98
CA GLU A 43 11.61 1.43 9.46
C GLU A 43 11.90 0.59 8.21
N ALA A 44 12.73 1.10 7.29
CA ALA A 44 13.19 0.36 6.12
C ALA A 44 13.93 -0.92 6.50
N TRP A 45 14.79 -0.83 7.52
CA TRP A 45 15.47 -1.98 8.09
C TRP A 45 14.49 -2.99 8.69
N LEU A 46 13.49 -2.54 9.44
CA LEU A 46 12.48 -3.41 10.04
C LEU A 46 11.56 -4.04 8.99
N ALA A 47 11.14 -3.29 7.97
CA ALA A 47 10.30 -3.80 6.89
C ALA A 47 10.93 -5.00 6.15
N MET A 48 12.26 -5.09 6.10
CA MET A 48 12.97 -6.25 5.55
C MET A 48 12.85 -7.54 6.40
N ARG A 49 12.32 -7.48 7.62
CA ARG A 49 12.00 -8.65 8.48
C ARG A 49 10.57 -9.11 8.31
N LEU A 50 9.77 -8.36 7.60
CA LEU A 50 8.40 -8.69 7.25
C LEU A 50 8.34 -9.37 5.89
N SER A 51 7.24 -10.07 5.64
CA SER A 51 6.88 -10.60 4.32
C SER A 51 5.44 -10.21 4.00
N TYR A 52 4.94 -10.57 2.83
CA TYR A 52 3.52 -10.39 2.49
C TYR A 52 2.56 -11.25 3.35
N LYS A 53 3.09 -12.26 4.05
CA LYS A 53 2.31 -13.07 4.99
C LYS A 53 2.36 -12.44 6.38
N PRO A 54 1.23 -12.35 7.10
CA PRO A 54 1.22 -11.89 8.47
C PRO A 54 2.18 -12.70 9.35
N ARG A 55 3.01 -11.99 10.10
CA ARG A 55 3.93 -12.55 11.10
C ARG A 55 3.55 -12.02 12.49
N ALA A 56 3.47 -12.90 13.47
CA ALA A 56 3.18 -12.51 14.85
C ALA A 56 4.31 -11.61 15.41
N LEU A 57 3.93 -10.65 16.26
CA LEU A 57 4.87 -9.75 16.94
C LEU A 57 6.02 -10.49 17.62
N GLY A 58 5.70 -11.62 18.30
CA GLY A 58 6.70 -12.45 18.96
C GLY A 58 7.74 -13.03 18.02
N ASP A 59 7.32 -13.51 16.83
CA ASP A 59 8.23 -14.08 15.84
C ASP A 59 9.14 -13.00 15.23
N ILE A 60 8.62 -11.78 15.05
CA ILE A 60 9.42 -10.65 14.60
C ILE A 60 10.44 -10.26 15.65
N TYR A 61 10.03 -10.25 16.93
CA TYR A 61 10.92 -9.93 18.04
C TYR A 61 12.10 -10.91 18.15
N GLU A 62 11.86 -12.20 17.98
CA GLU A 62 12.94 -13.20 17.98
C GLU A 62 14.01 -12.91 16.93
N ASP A 63 13.65 -12.36 15.78
CA ASP A 63 14.61 -11.99 14.73
C ASP A 63 15.44 -10.74 15.08
N VAL A 64 14.86 -9.78 15.85
CA VAL A 64 15.51 -8.47 16.07
C VAL A 64 16.13 -8.31 17.46
N ARG A 65 15.76 -9.12 18.45
CA ARG A 65 16.24 -9.00 19.84
C ARG A 65 17.77 -9.00 19.98
N LYS A 66 18.49 -9.67 19.09
CA LYS A 66 19.95 -9.72 19.09
C LYS A 66 20.60 -8.38 18.67
N GLN A 67 19.83 -7.46 18.13
CA GLN A 67 20.28 -6.13 17.70
C GLN A 67 19.98 -5.05 18.77
N SER A 68 19.75 -5.46 20.01
CA SER A 68 19.48 -4.58 21.16
C SER A 68 18.17 -3.78 21.03
N VAL A 69 17.21 -4.27 20.25
CA VAL A 69 15.84 -3.70 20.16
C VAL A 69 14.99 -4.36 21.23
N SER A 70 14.41 -3.57 22.12
CA SER A 70 13.44 -4.07 23.11
C SER A 70 12.08 -4.36 22.47
N LEU A 71 11.27 -5.18 23.12
CA LEU A 71 9.92 -5.50 22.65
C LEU A 71 9.05 -4.23 22.56
N ASP A 72 9.16 -3.32 23.53
CA ASP A 72 8.41 -2.06 23.56
C ASP A 72 8.80 -1.13 22.38
N GLU A 73 10.08 -1.00 22.08
CA GLU A 73 10.56 -0.23 20.93
C GLU A 73 10.10 -0.83 19.60
N LEU A 74 10.18 -2.17 19.47
CA LEU A 74 9.68 -2.87 18.29
C LEU A 74 8.18 -2.62 18.08
N THR A 75 7.39 -2.80 19.17
CA THR A 75 5.94 -2.59 19.10
C THR A 75 5.60 -1.17 18.65
N LYS A 76 6.20 -0.16 19.28
CA LYS A 76 6.00 1.25 18.91
C LYS A 76 6.40 1.55 17.46
N MET A 77 7.45 0.92 16.97
CA MET A 77 7.90 1.10 15.59
C MET A 77 6.90 0.46 14.60
N LEU A 78 6.44 -0.76 14.87
CA LEU A 78 5.45 -1.45 14.03
C LEU A 78 4.09 -0.73 14.03
N GLU A 79 3.63 -0.26 15.20
CA GLU A 79 2.42 0.56 15.33
C GLU A 79 2.53 1.83 14.48
N ARG A 80 3.61 2.60 14.63
CA ARG A 80 3.86 3.81 13.83
C ARG A 80 3.88 3.53 12.33
N MET A 81 4.53 2.45 11.90
CA MET A 81 4.56 2.05 10.49
C MET A 81 3.18 1.64 9.99
N SER A 82 2.38 1.01 10.84
CA SER A 82 0.99 0.64 10.54
C SER A 82 0.08 1.87 10.45
N GLU A 83 0.22 2.83 11.35
CA GLU A 83 -0.51 4.12 11.30
C GLU A 83 -0.17 4.93 10.05
N LYS A 84 1.11 4.90 9.61
CA LYS A 84 1.56 5.46 8.33
C LYS A 84 1.04 4.68 7.12
N VAL A 85 0.44 3.51 7.34
CA VAL A 85 0.00 2.56 6.31
C VAL A 85 1.13 2.22 5.32
N VAL A 86 2.34 2.02 5.82
CA VAL A 86 3.47 1.51 5.03
C VAL A 86 3.67 0.01 5.21
N ILE A 87 3.04 -0.56 6.23
CA ILE A 87 2.88 -2.00 6.46
C ILE A 87 1.42 -2.31 6.81
N GLY A 88 1.03 -3.57 6.66
CA GLY A 88 -0.26 -4.07 7.12
C GLY A 88 -0.20 -4.59 8.54
N HIS A 89 -1.30 -4.46 9.26
CA HIS A 89 -1.53 -4.99 10.60
C HIS A 89 -2.85 -5.76 10.62
N VAL A 90 -2.87 -6.88 11.32
CA VAL A 90 -4.07 -7.66 11.57
C VAL A 90 -3.98 -8.31 12.94
N GLU A 91 -5.07 -8.23 13.69
CA GLU A 91 -5.25 -8.99 14.93
C GLU A 91 -6.20 -10.16 14.67
N ARG A 92 -5.77 -11.35 15.03
CA ARG A 92 -6.60 -12.56 14.98
C ARG A 92 -6.44 -13.35 16.26
N ASN A 93 -7.54 -13.60 16.92
CA ASN A 93 -7.58 -14.36 18.20
C ASN A 93 -6.63 -13.79 19.27
N GLY A 94 -6.52 -12.47 19.37
CA GLY A 94 -5.63 -11.79 20.30
C GLY A 94 -4.14 -11.82 19.90
N VAL A 95 -3.80 -12.26 18.69
CA VAL A 95 -2.43 -12.26 18.18
C VAL A 95 -2.29 -11.15 17.14
N GLU A 96 -1.49 -10.14 17.49
CA GLU A 96 -1.11 -9.08 16.57
C GLU A 96 -0.07 -9.57 15.56
N SER A 97 -0.30 -9.29 14.30
CA SER A 97 0.57 -9.70 13.21
C SER A 97 0.77 -8.58 12.21
N PHE A 98 1.98 -8.47 11.68
CA PHE A 98 2.39 -7.42 10.77
C PHE A 98 2.95 -8.02 9.48
N PHE A 99 2.79 -7.31 8.36
CA PHE A 99 3.20 -7.79 7.04
C PHE A 99 3.47 -6.65 6.05
N ASN A 100 4.29 -6.91 5.05
CA ASN A 100 4.50 -5.96 3.97
C ASN A 100 3.26 -5.90 3.07
N ILE A 101 2.90 -4.69 2.67
CA ILE A 101 1.82 -4.43 1.71
C ILE A 101 2.41 -3.91 0.39
N PRO A 102 1.72 -4.09 -0.74
CA PRO A 102 2.18 -3.56 -2.02
C PRO A 102 2.11 -2.03 -2.05
N LEU A 103 2.78 -1.42 -3.03
CA LEU A 103 2.70 0.03 -3.22
C LEU A 103 1.27 0.46 -3.60
N VAL A 104 0.66 -0.23 -4.55
CA VAL A 104 -0.70 -0.04 -5.08
C VAL A 104 -1.39 -1.41 -5.06
N VAL A 105 -2.50 -1.59 -4.60
CA VAL A 105 -3.38 -0.99 -3.61
C VAL A 105 -2.77 -1.26 -2.24
N GLY A 106 -2.36 -0.22 -1.50
CA GLY A 106 -1.67 -0.41 -0.21
C GLY A 106 -1.01 0.87 0.28
N MET A 107 0.33 0.95 0.22
CA MET A 107 1.09 2.08 0.79
C MET A 107 0.65 3.44 0.25
N TYR A 108 0.36 3.53 -1.06
CA TYR A 108 -0.04 4.80 -1.67
C TYR A 108 -1.39 5.28 -1.17
N GLU A 109 -2.36 4.40 -1.06
CA GLU A 109 -3.71 4.72 -0.58
C GLU A 109 -3.67 5.19 0.88
N GLY A 110 -2.75 4.65 1.66
CA GLY A 110 -2.51 5.09 3.04
C GLY A 110 -1.99 6.53 3.17
N GLN A 111 -1.43 7.09 2.11
CA GLN A 111 -0.92 8.48 2.13
C GLN A 111 -2.01 9.55 1.93
N LEU A 112 -3.27 9.17 2.03
CA LEU A 112 -4.40 10.08 1.79
C LEU A 112 -4.29 11.42 2.54
N TYR A 113 -3.92 11.38 3.81
CA TYR A 113 -3.81 12.59 4.66
C TYR A 113 -2.42 13.24 4.61
N GLY A 114 -1.40 12.50 4.15
CA GLY A 114 -0.01 12.97 3.99
C GLY A 114 0.39 13.26 2.54
N LEU A 115 -0.56 13.24 1.58
CA LEU A 115 -0.24 13.41 0.17
C LEU A 115 0.27 14.82 -0.14
N THR A 116 1.57 14.92 -0.47
CA THR A 116 2.21 16.14 -0.92
C THR A 116 2.43 16.13 -2.44
N ARG A 117 2.72 17.30 -3.03
CA ARG A 117 3.06 17.40 -4.46
C ARG A 117 4.34 16.64 -4.79
N GLU A 118 5.30 16.63 -3.89
CA GLU A 118 6.57 15.94 -4.04
C GLU A 118 6.40 14.43 -4.00
N LEU A 119 5.62 13.91 -3.04
CA LEU A 119 5.29 12.47 -2.98
C LEU A 119 4.56 12.04 -4.24
N LEU A 120 3.57 12.82 -4.68
CA LEU A 120 2.81 12.55 -5.90
C LEU A 120 3.72 12.57 -7.15
N ALA A 121 4.66 13.50 -7.24
CA ALA A 121 5.60 13.59 -8.36
C ALA A 121 6.55 12.37 -8.40
N ASP A 122 7.04 11.90 -7.25
CA ASP A 122 7.89 10.71 -7.19
C ASP A 122 7.07 9.44 -7.46
N PHE A 123 5.84 9.35 -6.96
CA PHE A 123 4.90 8.27 -7.25
C PHE A 123 4.59 8.20 -8.76
N ASP A 124 4.20 9.31 -9.38
CA ASP A 124 3.93 9.36 -10.82
C ASP A 124 5.16 8.95 -11.64
N ARG A 125 6.34 9.45 -11.27
CA ARG A 125 7.58 9.09 -11.99
C ARG A 125 7.90 7.61 -11.86
N TYR A 126 7.63 7.02 -10.70
CA TYR A 126 7.83 5.59 -10.47
C TYR A 126 6.82 4.75 -11.24
N THR A 127 5.52 5.03 -11.10
CA THR A 127 4.44 4.23 -11.72
C THR A 127 4.37 4.37 -13.24
N ASN A 128 4.81 5.51 -13.80
CA ASN A 128 4.97 5.68 -15.24
C ASN A 128 6.27 5.08 -15.80
N SER A 129 7.10 4.45 -14.95
CA SER A 129 8.28 3.75 -15.44
C SER A 129 7.90 2.45 -16.16
N ARG A 130 8.65 2.12 -17.22
CA ARG A 130 8.46 0.87 -17.97
C ARG A 130 8.57 -0.36 -17.05
N PHE A 131 9.45 -0.32 -16.06
CA PHE A 131 9.69 -1.44 -15.16
C PHE A 131 8.49 -1.70 -14.25
N PHE A 132 7.91 -0.64 -13.67
CA PHE A 132 6.68 -0.78 -12.88
C PHE A 132 5.52 -1.30 -13.75
N GLY A 133 5.34 -0.76 -14.95
CA GLY A 133 4.27 -1.19 -15.87
C GLY A 133 4.39 -2.66 -16.25
N LEU A 134 5.59 -3.15 -16.51
CA LEU A 134 5.83 -4.57 -16.81
C LEU A 134 5.50 -5.45 -15.60
N GLU A 135 5.98 -5.10 -14.40
CA GLU A 135 5.70 -5.82 -13.17
C GLU A 135 4.21 -5.87 -12.88
N PHE A 136 3.53 -4.73 -12.93
CA PHE A 136 2.10 -4.62 -12.67
C PHE A 136 1.25 -5.48 -13.62
N LEU A 137 1.64 -5.60 -14.89
CA LEU A 137 0.92 -6.39 -15.89
C LEU A 137 1.27 -7.88 -15.89
N SER A 138 2.46 -8.25 -15.40
CA SER A 138 2.99 -9.63 -15.45
C SER A 138 2.99 -10.34 -14.09
N SER A 139 2.58 -9.67 -13.01
CA SER A 139 2.54 -10.31 -11.69
C SER A 139 1.57 -11.49 -11.68
N GLU A 140 1.95 -12.58 -11.02
CA GLU A 140 1.11 -13.77 -10.87
C GLU A 140 -0.20 -13.49 -10.12
N LEU A 141 -0.20 -12.46 -9.28
CA LEU A 141 -1.35 -11.98 -8.52
C LEU A 141 -1.76 -10.60 -9.04
N PRO A 142 -2.66 -10.51 -10.03
CA PRO A 142 -3.12 -9.23 -10.53
C PRO A 142 -3.85 -8.47 -9.42
N GLN A 143 -3.35 -7.28 -9.10
CA GLN A 143 -3.90 -6.43 -8.02
C GLN A 143 -5.29 -5.91 -8.34
N MET A 144 -5.55 -5.64 -9.61
CA MET A 144 -6.86 -5.22 -10.11
C MET A 144 -7.25 -6.10 -11.27
N ARG A 145 -8.38 -6.77 -11.18
CA ARG A 145 -8.95 -7.58 -12.25
C ARG A 145 -10.46 -7.49 -12.24
N THR A 146 -11.05 -7.52 -13.42
CA THR A 146 -12.48 -7.75 -13.57
C THR A 146 -12.75 -9.23 -13.45
N ILE A 147 -13.56 -9.63 -12.50
CA ILE A 147 -14.01 -11.01 -12.38
C ILE A 147 -15.34 -11.10 -13.16
N PRO A 148 -15.40 -11.80 -14.30
CA PRO A 148 -16.67 -11.99 -14.99
C PRO A 148 -17.57 -12.88 -14.13
N ILE A 149 -18.73 -12.38 -13.78
CA ILE A 149 -19.82 -13.19 -13.21
C ILE A 149 -20.66 -13.70 -14.39
N GLU A 150 -21.11 -14.93 -14.33
CA GLU A 150 -21.71 -15.74 -15.43
C GLU A 150 -22.78 -15.02 -16.30
N LYS A 151 -23.34 -13.91 -15.81
CA LYS A 151 -24.33 -13.09 -16.53
C LYS A 151 -23.83 -11.69 -16.94
N SER A 152 -22.58 -11.35 -16.73
CA SER A 152 -22.04 -10.00 -16.96
C SER A 152 -21.36 -9.83 -18.31
N ILE A 153 -21.52 -10.77 -19.25
CA ILE A 153 -20.93 -10.68 -20.59
C ILE A 153 -21.77 -9.82 -21.56
N GLN A 154 -22.89 -9.28 -21.12
CA GLN A 154 -23.48 -8.15 -21.82
C GLN A 154 -22.81 -6.89 -21.29
N VAL A 155 -21.97 -6.29 -22.14
CA VAL A 155 -21.25 -5.03 -21.85
C VAL A 155 -22.27 -3.88 -21.89
N GLU A 156 -23.20 -3.89 -20.99
CA GLU A 156 -23.93 -2.71 -20.62
C GLU A 156 -23.24 -2.17 -19.37
N HIS A 157 -22.51 -1.07 -19.52
CA HIS A 157 -21.96 -0.33 -18.38
C HIS A 157 -23.13 0.26 -17.59
N HIS A 158 -23.74 -0.56 -16.77
CA HIS A 158 -24.66 -0.07 -15.77
C HIS A 158 -23.85 0.53 -14.63
N VAL A 159 -23.90 1.83 -14.51
CA VAL A 159 -23.62 2.47 -13.23
C VAL A 159 -24.62 1.85 -12.25
N ALA A 160 -24.12 1.17 -11.21
CA ALA A 160 -25.00 0.65 -10.17
C ALA A 160 -25.95 1.76 -9.70
N THR A 161 -27.23 1.51 -9.78
CA THR A 161 -28.22 2.47 -9.28
C THR A 161 -28.05 2.58 -7.76
N TYR A 162 -28.52 3.68 -7.17
CA TYR A 162 -28.49 3.85 -5.71
C TYR A 162 -29.12 2.66 -4.98
N ASP A 163 -30.19 2.10 -5.51
CA ASP A 163 -30.88 0.94 -4.92
C ASP A 163 -30.04 -0.34 -4.98
N GLN A 164 -29.26 -0.54 -6.04
CA GLN A 164 -28.34 -1.68 -6.14
C GLN A 164 -27.19 -1.57 -5.14
N LEU A 165 -26.64 -0.38 -4.91
CA LEU A 165 -25.63 -0.15 -3.88
C LEU A 165 -26.21 -0.37 -2.47
N ALA A 166 -27.43 0.13 -2.22
CA ALA A 166 -28.12 -0.09 -0.96
C ALA A 166 -28.34 -1.58 -0.68
N ASN A 167 -28.74 -2.35 -1.68
CA ASN A 167 -28.92 -3.80 -1.56
C ASN A 167 -27.58 -4.50 -1.24
N LEU A 168 -26.50 -4.14 -1.93
CA LEU A 168 -25.14 -4.68 -1.64
C LEU A 168 -24.71 -4.39 -0.21
N ILE A 169 -24.98 -3.19 0.31
CA ILE A 169 -24.67 -2.83 1.69
C ILE A 169 -25.54 -3.63 2.68
N HIS A 170 -26.82 -3.85 2.37
CA HIS A 170 -27.72 -4.61 3.23
C HIS A 170 -27.43 -6.11 3.24
N GLU A 171 -26.99 -6.66 2.12
CA GLU A 171 -26.66 -8.09 1.97
C GLU A 171 -25.33 -8.45 2.62
N ASN A 172 -24.41 -7.49 2.76
CA ASN A 172 -23.10 -7.70 3.37
C ASN A 172 -23.07 -7.20 4.81
N LYS A 173 -22.55 -8.04 5.69
CA LYS A 173 -22.48 -7.75 7.13
C LYS A 173 -21.24 -6.91 7.46
N GLY A 174 -21.04 -5.75 6.92
CA GLY A 174 -19.92 -4.83 7.25
C GLY A 174 -18.93 -5.27 8.33
N PRO A 175 -18.02 -4.43 8.76
CA PRO A 175 -18.06 -2.96 8.70
C PRO A 175 -17.73 -2.39 7.32
N PHE A 176 -18.35 -1.25 7.00
CA PHE A 176 -18.05 -0.47 5.80
C PHE A 176 -17.35 0.82 6.19
N VAL A 177 -16.30 1.15 5.46
CA VAL A 177 -15.58 2.42 5.62
C VAL A 177 -15.69 3.22 4.33
N ILE A 178 -16.09 4.48 4.44
CA ILE A 178 -16.10 5.44 3.32
C ILE A 178 -14.98 6.43 3.55
N ASN A 179 -14.05 6.49 2.61
CA ASN A 179 -12.90 7.36 2.65
C ASN A 179 -12.90 8.34 1.49
N GLU A 180 -12.16 9.44 1.66
CA GLU A 180 -11.75 10.27 0.53
C GLU A 180 -10.98 9.44 -0.49
N CYS A 181 -11.16 9.74 -1.76
CA CYS A 181 -10.45 9.08 -2.84
C CYS A 181 -9.09 9.74 -3.08
N ILE A 182 -8.01 9.03 -2.84
CA ILE A 182 -6.65 9.55 -3.08
C ILE A 182 -6.44 9.91 -4.56
N CYS A 183 -7.02 9.16 -5.50
CA CYS A 183 -6.92 9.46 -6.93
C CYS A 183 -7.54 10.82 -7.28
N ARG A 184 -8.66 11.17 -6.66
CA ARG A 184 -9.31 12.48 -6.83
C ARG A 184 -8.53 13.60 -6.16
N LYS A 185 -8.01 13.35 -4.98
CA LYS A 185 -7.12 14.27 -4.28
C LYS A 185 -5.86 14.54 -5.08
N ALA A 186 -5.24 13.50 -5.63
CA ALA A 186 -4.08 13.61 -6.52
C ALA A 186 -4.39 14.42 -7.78
N ALA A 187 -5.53 14.16 -8.44
CA ALA A 187 -5.98 14.92 -9.61
C ALA A 187 -6.19 16.41 -9.29
N SER A 188 -6.79 16.71 -8.13
CA SER A 188 -6.95 18.08 -7.65
C SER A 188 -5.62 18.78 -7.41
N LEU A 189 -4.66 18.09 -6.77
CA LEU A 189 -3.30 18.63 -6.54
C LEU A 189 -2.54 18.91 -7.85
N LYS A 190 -2.83 18.16 -8.91
CA LYS A 190 -2.30 18.37 -10.27
C LYS A 190 -3.00 19.51 -11.03
N GLY A 191 -4.03 20.15 -10.45
CA GLY A 191 -4.81 21.19 -11.11
C GLY A 191 -5.79 20.65 -12.15
N ASN A 192 -6.10 19.37 -12.13
CA ASN A 192 -7.05 18.72 -13.03
C ASN A 192 -8.14 17.96 -12.24
N PRO A 193 -8.93 18.68 -11.41
CA PRO A 193 -10.07 18.06 -10.76
C PRO A 193 -11.07 17.66 -11.86
N GLY A 194 -11.31 16.38 -12.02
CA GLY A 194 -12.24 15.86 -13.03
C GLY A 194 -13.61 16.56 -12.95
N GLN A 195 -14.26 16.75 -14.09
CA GLN A 195 -15.49 17.56 -14.24
C GLN A 195 -16.70 17.07 -13.41
N LYS A 196 -16.64 15.89 -12.80
CA LYS A 196 -17.78 15.26 -12.11
C LYS A 196 -17.67 15.21 -10.60
N THR A 197 -16.70 15.88 -9.97
CA THR A 197 -16.38 15.54 -8.59
C THR A 197 -16.14 16.69 -7.65
N SER A 198 -17.23 17.25 -7.17
CA SER A 198 -17.22 18.08 -5.95
C SER A 198 -17.06 17.26 -4.66
N ARG A 199 -17.21 15.92 -4.70
CA ARG A 199 -17.09 15.04 -3.52
C ARG A 199 -15.81 14.23 -3.59
N LEU A 200 -15.05 14.22 -2.50
CA LEU A 200 -13.84 13.44 -2.33
C LEU A 200 -14.15 12.05 -1.73
N GLU A 201 -15.18 11.94 -0.89
CA GLU A 201 -15.59 10.71 -0.21
C GLU A 201 -16.28 9.76 -1.19
N THR A 202 -15.49 8.92 -1.83
CA THR A 202 -15.98 8.03 -2.91
C THR A 202 -15.28 6.68 -2.97
N CYS A 203 -14.38 6.39 -2.04
CA CYS A 203 -13.80 5.06 -1.89
C CYS A 203 -14.50 4.33 -0.74
N MET A 204 -15.00 3.14 -1.01
CA MET A 204 -15.60 2.27 0.00
C MET A 204 -14.77 1.00 0.12
N ALA A 205 -14.50 0.60 1.36
CA ALA A 205 -13.88 -0.66 1.71
C ALA A 205 -14.76 -1.45 2.69
N MET A 206 -14.60 -2.77 2.65
CA MET A 206 -15.23 -3.73 3.56
C MET A 206 -14.17 -4.48 4.32
#